data_617815e2efb5249b72564bf90c01a013
#
_entry.id   617815e2efb5249b72564bf90c01a013
#
_cell.length_a   1.000
_cell.length_b   1.000
_cell.length_c   1.000
_cell.angle_alpha   90.00
_cell.angle_beta   90.00
_cell.angle_gamma   90.00
#
_symmetry.space_group_name_H-M   'P 1'
#
loop_
_entity.id
_entity.type
_entity.pdbx_description
1 polymer ?
#
loop_
_entity_poly.entity_id
_entity_poly.type
_entity_poly.pdbx_seq_one_letter_code
_entity_poly.pdbx_strand_id
1 'polypeptide(L)'
;MIYKSGRSNRRVKEWQLICLAVIVAELVGMAAPGSVQKTEEEWRAVLSPEQFRILRNKGTELKGTGEYDKFFEEGIYSCAGCGTPLYKSTTKFNSGCGWPAFYEGFPGAITRTPDPDGRRTEITCTACGGHLGHVFKGEGFKTPTDERHCVNSVSIKFAPANSTPSL
;
A
#
# COMPACT_ATOMS: atom_id res chain seq x y z
N MET A 1 -74.71 -5.83 -9.57
CA MET A 1 -73.57 -6.61 -9.17
C MET A 1 -72.32 -5.75 -9.16
N ILE A 2 -71.83 -5.38 -7.99
CA ILE A 2 -70.69 -4.48 -7.80
C ILE A 2 -69.53 -5.33 -7.33
N TYR A 3 -68.48 -5.45 -8.13
CA TYR A 3 -67.24 -6.16 -7.76
C TYR A 3 -66.19 -5.13 -7.29
N LYS A 4 -65.93 -5.07 -5.99
CA LYS A 4 -64.86 -4.28 -5.40
C LYS A 4 -63.54 -5.06 -5.53
N SER A 5 -62.60 -4.58 -6.34
CA SER A 5 -61.23 -4.99 -6.35
C SER A 5 -60.40 -4.00 -5.55
N GLY A 6 -60.07 -4.38 -4.30
CA GLY A 6 -59.26 -3.59 -3.38
C GLY A 6 -58.14 -4.42 -2.78
N ARG A 7 -57.15 -4.82 -3.59
CA ARG A 7 -55.96 -5.49 -3.08
C ARG A 7 -54.75 -5.32 -4.01
N SER A 8 -54.22 -4.13 -4.11
CA SER A 8 -52.97 -3.98 -4.87
C SER A 8 -51.97 -2.90 -4.37
N ASN A 9 -52.27 -2.21 -3.25
CA ASN A 9 -51.42 -1.05 -2.92
C ASN A 9 -50.50 -1.25 -1.70
N ARG A 10 -50.55 -2.41 -1.03
CA ARG A 10 -49.70 -2.68 0.11
C ARG A 10 -48.33 -3.34 -0.23
N ARG A 11 -48.32 -4.21 -1.24
CA ARG A 11 -47.08 -4.92 -1.66
C ARG A 11 -46.08 -4.00 -2.37
N VAL A 12 -46.52 -3.01 -3.09
CA VAL A 12 -45.62 -2.07 -3.81
C VAL A 12 -44.84 -1.19 -2.83
N LYS A 13 -45.47 -0.78 -1.71
CA LYS A 13 -44.76 0.03 -0.66
C LYS A 13 -43.72 -0.75 0.11
N GLU A 14 -43.94 -2.03 0.35
CA GLU A 14 -42.92 -2.89 1.06
C GLU A 14 -41.72 -3.12 0.17
N TRP A 15 -41.85 -3.30 -1.11
CA TRP A 15 -40.76 -3.49 -2.06
C TRP A 15 -39.93 -2.20 -2.25
N GLN A 16 -40.56 -1.02 -2.21
CA GLN A 16 -39.86 0.26 -2.26
C GLN A 16 -39.03 0.54 -0.99
N LEU A 17 -39.53 0.13 0.18
CA LEU A 17 -38.78 0.26 1.43
C LEU A 17 -37.59 -0.70 1.52
N ILE A 18 -37.70 -1.91 0.98
CA ILE A 18 -36.60 -2.90 0.91
C ILE A 18 -35.54 -2.43 -0.07
N CYS A 19 -35.89 -1.88 -1.23
CA CYS A 19 -34.91 -1.34 -2.17
C CYS A 19 -34.16 -0.12 -1.64
N LEU A 20 -34.80 0.75 -0.85
CA LEU A 20 -34.15 1.90 -0.21
C LEU A 20 -33.19 1.46 0.90
N ALA A 21 -33.53 0.42 1.65
CA ALA A 21 -32.64 -0.13 2.70
C ALA A 21 -31.38 -0.80 2.12
N VAL A 22 -31.47 -1.43 0.95
CA VAL A 22 -30.32 -2.04 0.27
C VAL A 22 -29.37 -1.00 -0.32
N ILE A 23 -29.89 0.13 -0.83
CA ILE A 23 -29.07 1.19 -1.43
C ILE A 23 -28.29 1.98 -0.36
N VAL A 24 -28.79 2.08 0.87
CA VAL A 24 -28.06 2.75 1.97
C VAL A 24 -26.95 1.87 2.57
N ALA A 25 -27.01 0.55 2.41
CA ALA A 25 -25.97 -0.35 2.91
C ALA A 25 -24.69 -0.39 2.03
N GLU A 26 -24.75 0.08 0.78
CA GLU A 26 -23.59 0.08 -0.13
C GLU A 26 -22.68 1.31 0.00
N LEU A 27 -22.99 2.29 0.86
CA LEU A 27 -22.17 3.48 1.09
C LEU A 27 -21.27 3.41 2.32
N VAL A 28 -21.29 2.32 3.07
CA VAL A 28 -20.24 2.03 4.05
C VAL A 28 -19.11 1.36 3.27
N GLY A 29 -18.12 2.15 2.86
CA GLY A 29 -16.95 1.66 2.16
C GLY A 29 -16.36 0.46 2.89
N MET A 30 -16.56 -0.74 2.36
CA MET A 30 -15.89 -1.95 2.82
C MET A 30 -14.41 -1.76 2.54
N ALA A 31 -13.64 -1.39 3.57
CA ALA A 31 -12.20 -1.42 3.50
C ALA A 31 -11.79 -2.83 3.07
N ALA A 32 -10.94 -2.95 2.06
CA ALA A 32 -10.41 -4.23 1.62
C ALA A 32 -9.80 -4.97 2.82
N PRO A 33 -9.97 -6.30 2.96
CA PRO A 33 -9.40 -7.05 4.08
C PRO A 33 -7.89 -6.82 4.14
N GLY A 34 -7.41 -6.27 5.26
CA GLY A 34 -6.01 -5.91 5.49
C GLY A 34 -5.66 -4.42 5.28
N SER A 35 -6.62 -3.53 4.94
CA SER A 35 -6.33 -2.10 4.86
C SER A 35 -6.17 -1.48 6.26
N VAL A 36 -5.07 -0.74 6.45
CA VAL A 36 -4.79 0.02 7.68
C VAL A 36 -5.20 1.47 7.43
N GLN A 37 -6.38 1.85 7.94
CA GLN A 37 -6.91 3.20 7.84
C GLN A 37 -6.62 3.98 9.11
N LYS A 38 -5.92 5.10 8.99
CA LYS A 38 -5.63 6.07 10.06
C LYS A 38 -5.78 7.47 9.51
N THR A 39 -6.22 8.41 10.36
CA THR A 39 -6.19 9.84 10.02
C THR A 39 -4.75 10.35 9.97
N GLU A 40 -4.55 11.53 9.39
CA GLU A 40 -3.21 12.13 9.34
C GLU A 40 -2.69 12.48 10.75
N GLU A 41 -3.57 12.83 11.70
CA GLU A 41 -3.23 13.05 13.10
C GLU A 41 -2.76 11.76 13.78
N GLU A 42 -3.44 10.65 13.56
CA GLU A 42 -3.04 9.34 14.07
C GLU A 42 -1.70 8.89 13.48
N TRP A 43 -1.45 9.16 12.18
CA TRP A 43 -0.15 8.90 11.57
C TRP A 43 0.95 9.76 12.18
N ARG A 44 0.70 11.06 12.45
CA ARG A 44 1.65 11.94 13.14
C ARG A 44 1.99 11.48 14.54
N ALA A 45 1.04 10.87 15.24
CA ALA A 45 1.24 10.38 16.60
C ALA A 45 2.13 9.14 16.67
N VAL A 46 2.18 8.30 15.59
CA VAL A 46 2.89 7.02 15.60
C VAL A 46 4.16 6.99 14.74
N LEU A 47 4.31 7.92 13.79
CA LEU A 47 5.47 8.02 12.92
C LEU A 47 6.45 9.08 13.45
N SER A 48 7.75 8.87 13.24
CA SER A 48 8.71 9.96 13.43
C SER A 48 8.45 11.09 12.42
N PRO A 49 8.91 12.32 12.69
CA PRO A 49 8.74 13.43 11.73
C PRO A 49 9.27 13.10 10.33
N GLU A 50 10.39 12.39 10.23
CA GLU A 50 10.98 12.00 8.96
C GLU A 50 10.18 10.87 8.28
N GLN A 51 9.71 9.87 9.02
CA GLN A 51 8.80 8.85 8.49
C GLN A 51 7.50 9.47 7.99
N PHE A 52 6.93 10.41 8.72
CA PHE A 52 5.72 11.11 8.29
C PHE A 52 5.96 11.91 7.01
N ARG A 53 7.07 12.66 6.94
CA ARG A 53 7.46 13.43 5.76
C ARG A 53 7.56 12.55 4.50
N ILE A 54 8.13 11.34 4.63
CA ILE A 54 8.32 10.45 3.49
C ILE A 54 7.07 9.63 3.20
N LEU A 55 6.53 8.91 4.18
CA LEU A 55 5.40 8.00 3.97
C LEU A 55 4.08 8.71 3.65
N ARG A 56 3.84 9.91 4.25
CA ARG A 56 2.56 10.61 4.11
C ARG A 56 2.63 11.81 3.19
N ASN A 57 3.72 12.58 3.24
CA ASN A 57 3.90 13.77 2.40
C ASN A 57 4.71 13.48 1.13
N LYS A 58 4.93 12.17 0.79
CA LYS A 58 5.63 11.74 -0.44
C LYS A 58 7.04 12.35 -0.59
N GLY A 59 7.74 12.50 0.55
CA GLY A 59 9.11 12.97 0.55
C GLY A 59 10.10 11.94 0.02
N THR A 60 11.34 12.37 -0.20
CA THR A 60 12.46 11.50 -0.55
C THR A 60 13.59 11.73 0.45
N GLU A 61 14.21 10.67 0.95
CA GLU A 61 15.41 10.76 1.77
C GLU A 61 16.62 11.19 0.94
N LEU A 62 17.66 11.71 1.59
CA LEU A 62 18.88 12.11 0.90
C LEU A 62 19.60 10.89 0.31
N LYS A 63 20.04 11.02 -0.94
CA LYS A 63 20.75 9.95 -1.67
C LYS A 63 21.95 9.44 -0.90
N GLY A 64 22.04 8.11 -0.76
CA GLY A 64 23.18 7.41 -0.13
C GLY A 64 23.25 7.51 1.40
N THR A 65 22.24 8.07 2.06
CA THR A 65 22.18 8.17 3.52
C THR A 65 21.30 7.12 4.19
N GLY A 66 20.49 6.40 3.41
CA GLY A 66 19.55 5.42 3.90
C GLY A 66 20.24 4.17 4.46
N GLU A 67 19.78 3.70 5.61
CA GLU A 67 20.31 2.53 6.33
C GLU A 67 20.39 1.28 5.44
N TYR A 68 19.39 1.08 4.58
CA TYR A 68 19.26 -0.15 3.79
C TYR A 68 19.82 -0.05 2.37
N ASP A 69 20.44 1.07 1.95
CA ASP A 69 21.06 1.18 0.61
C ASP A 69 22.08 0.05 0.38
N LYS A 70 23.05 -0.09 1.29
CA LYS A 70 24.14 -1.08 1.20
C LYS A 70 23.98 -2.26 2.16
N PHE A 71 22.79 -2.50 2.66
CA PHE A 71 22.46 -3.56 3.60
C PHE A 71 21.88 -4.76 2.87
N PHE A 72 22.50 -5.97 2.99
CA PHE A 72 22.14 -7.18 2.21
C PHE A 72 21.96 -8.42 3.10
N GLU A 73 21.57 -8.25 4.35
CA GLU A 73 21.25 -9.37 5.24
C GLU A 73 19.96 -10.09 4.80
N GLU A 74 19.87 -11.40 5.12
CA GLU A 74 18.72 -12.22 4.80
C GLU A 74 17.51 -11.92 5.72
N GLY A 75 16.36 -11.60 5.11
CA GLY A 75 15.15 -11.30 5.86
C GLY A 75 14.07 -10.67 5.00
N ILE A 76 13.16 -9.98 5.67
CA ILE A 76 11.99 -9.35 5.07
C ILE A 76 12.00 -7.86 5.38
N TYR A 77 11.71 -7.06 4.37
CA TYR A 77 11.45 -5.63 4.51
C TYR A 77 9.95 -5.38 4.56
N SER A 78 9.47 -4.79 5.63
CA SER A 78 8.07 -4.45 5.87
C SER A 78 7.86 -2.94 5.84
N CYS A 79 6.64 -2.50 5.60
CA CYS A 79 6.26 -1.08 5.65
C CYS A 79 6.54 -0.49 7.03
N ALA A 80 7.28 0.60 7.09
CA ALA A 80 7.61 1.27 8.36
C ALA A 80 6.38 1.85 9.06
N GLY A 81 5.32 2.15 8.31
CA GLY A 81 4.07 2.67 8.85
C GLY A 81 3.17 1.59 9.45
N CYS A 82 2.88 0.54 8.70
CA CYS A 82 1.85 -0.45 9.07
C CYS A 82 2.36 -1.87 9.31
N GLY A 83 3.66 -2.14 9.08
CA GLY A 83 4.24 -3.46 9.29
C GLY A 83 3.96 -4.51 8.20
N THR A 84 3.18 -4.17 7.15
CA THR A 84 2.91 -5.10 6.05
C THR A 84 4.19 -5.52 5.34
N PRO A 85 4.46 -6.84 5.15
CA PRO A 85 5.59 -7.32 4.38
C PRO A 85 5.55 -6.79 2.92
N LEU A 86 6.65 -6.23 2.44
CA LEU A 86 6.75 -5.60 1.13
C LEU A 86 7.73 -6.31 0.20
N TYR A 87 8.93 -6.66 0.70
CA TYR A 87 10.01 -7.22 -0.09
C TYR A 87 10.75 -8.33 0.64
N LYS A 88 11.22 -9.32 -0.10
CA LYS A 88 12.23 -10.27 0.39
C LYS A 88 13.64 -9.72 0.13
N SER A 89 14.58 -9.98 1.02
CA SER A 89 15.99 -9.64 0.80
C SER A 89 16.55 -10.25 -0.49
N THR A 90 16.05 -11.44 -0.88
CA THR A 90 16.46 -12.13 -2.11
C THR A 90 16.09 -11.37 -3.39
N THR A 91 15.15 -10.41 -3.33
CA THR A 91 14.79 -9.55 -4.46
C THR A 91 15.59 -8.25 -4.50
N LYS A 92 16.42 -8.00 -3.47
CA LYS A 92 17.26 -6.80 -3.36
C LYS A 92 18.51 -6.94 -4.21
N PHE A 93 18.90 -5.87 -4.88
CA PHE A 93 20.14 -5.82 -5.66
C PHE A 93 20.82 -4.46 -5.58
N ASN A 94 22.12 -4.41 -5.88
CA ASN A 94 22.86 -3.17 -5.93
C ASN A 94 22.69 -2.49 -7.29
N SER A 95 21.86 -1.48 -7.37
CA SER A 95 21.65 -0.67 -8.58
C SER A 95 22.59 0.52 -8.69
N GLY A 96 23.28 0.90 -7.60
CA GLY A 96 24.10 2.11 -7.54
C GLY A 96 23.32 3.42 -7.48
N CYS A 97 21.98 3.36 -7.35
CA CYS A 97 21.14 4.56 -7.35
C CYS A 97 21.25 5.39 -6.07
N GLY A 98 21.72 4.79 -4.96
CA GLY A 98 21.85 5.44 -3.64
C GLY A 98 20.61 5.28 -2.77
N TRP A 99 19.75 4.36 -3.09
CA TRP A 99 18.59 3.89 -2.33
C TRP A 99 18.46 2.38 -2.43
N PRO A 100 17.81 1.70 -1.46
CA PRO A 100 17.45 0.30 -1.58
C PRO A 100 16.74 0.02 -2.89
N ALA A 101 17.21 -0.98 -3.65
CA ALA A 101 16.64 -1.37 -4.92
C ALA A 101 16.19 -2.83 -4.89
N PHE A 102 14.96 -3.07 -5.34
CA PHE A 102 14.37 -4.41 -5.43
C PHE A 102 13.81 -4.63 -6.84
N TYR A 103 13.90 -5.84 -7.36
CA TYR A 103 13.35 -6.14 -8.68
C TYR A 103 11.88 -6.58 -8.64
N GLU A 104 11.36 -7.00 -7.47
CA GLU A 104 9.94 -7.32 -7.26
C GLU A 104 9.56 -7.19 -5.78
N GLY A 105 8.27 -6.96 -5.49
CA GLY A 105 7.68 -7.02 -4.15
C GLY A 105 6.83 -8.27 -3.95
N PHE A 106 6.32 -8.48 -2.73
CA PHE A 106 5.33 -9.52 -2.48
C PHE A 106 4.07 -9.27 -3.33
N PRO A 107 3.42 -10.34 -3.84
CA PRO A 107 2.19 -10.21 -4.61
C PRO A 107 1.13 -9.40 -3.86
N GLY A 108 0.59 -8.37 -4.51
CA GLY A 108 -0.45 -7.50 -3.95
C GLY A 108 0.00 -6.52 -2.86
N ALA A 109 1.28 -6.51 -2.46
CA ALA A 109 1.77 -5.62 -1.39
C ALA A 109 2.06 -4.19 -1.87
N ILE A 110 2.28 -4.00 -3.17
CA ILE A 110 2.72 -2.74 -3.78
C ILE A 110 1.66 -2.23 -4.75
N THR A 111 1.14 -1.05 -4.51
CA THR A 111 0.29 -0.31 -5.45
C THR A 111 1.15 0.60 -6.31
N ARG A 112 0.82 0.71 -7.60
CA ARG A 112 1.54 1.52 -8.59
C ARG A 112 0.60 2.58 -9.16
N THR A 113 1.05 3.82 -9.15
CA THR A 113 0.29 4.95 -9.67
C THR A 113 1.20 5.82 -10.54
N PRO A 114 0.91 6.03 -11.82
CA PRO A 114 1.66 6.97 -12.64
C PRO A 114 1.66 8.37 -12.01
N ASP A 115 2.83 9.02 -11.96
CA ASP A 115 2.90 10.42 -11.56
C ASP A 115 2.14 11.30 -12.57
N PRO A 116 1.60 12.46 -12.15
CA PRO A 116 0.86 13.37 -13.04
C PRO A 116 1.65 13.83 -14.27
N ASP A 117 2.98 13.86 -14.19
CA ASP A 117 3.87 14.20 -15.30
C ASP A 117 4.09 13.04 -16.30
N GLY A 118 3.58 11.84 -16.00
CA GLY A 118 3.72 10.62 -16.81
C GLY A 118 5.15 10.08 -16.94
N ARG A 119 6.12 10.63 -16.20
CA ARG A 119 7.54 10.25 -16.33
C ARG A 119 7.94 9.12 -15.39
N ARG A 120 7.29 9.04 -14.24
CA ARG A 120 7.59 8.07 -13.19
C ARG A 120 6.31 7.36 -12.75
N THR A 121 6.49 6.21 -12.11
CA THR A 121 5.40 5.48 -11.46
C THR A 121 5.71 5.41 -9.98
N GLU A 122 4.88 6.08 -9.17
CA GLU A 122 4.95 5.99 -7.71
C GLU A 122 4.60 4.57 -7.26
N ILE A 123 5.30 4.10 -6.22
CA ILE A 123 4.96 2.87 -5.51
C ILE A 123 4.60 3.19 -4.06
N THR A 124 3.49 2.61 -3.61
CA THR A 124 2.96 2.76 -2.25
C THR A 124 2.64 1.42 -1.63
N CYS A 125 2.63 1.34 -0.31
CA CYS A 125 2.13 0.18 0.42
C CYS A 125 0.63 0.02 0.18
N THR A 126 0.18 -1.11 -0.37
CA THR A 126 -1.25 -1.35 -0.66
C THR A 126 -2.10 -1.30 0.61
N ALA A 127 -1.59 -1.75 1.76
CA ALA A 127 -2.35 -1.81 3.01
C ALA A 127 -2.63 -0.44 3.65
N CYS A 128 -1.70 0.53 3.56
CA CYS A 128 -1.85 1.82 4.25
C CYS A 128 -1.67 3.05 3.36
N GLY A 129 -1.37 2.88 2.07
CA GLY A 129 -1.12 3.98 1.14
C GLY A 129 0.20 4.73 1.37
N GLY A 130 1.06 4.25 2.30
CA GLY A 130 2.35 4.90 2.60
C GLY A 130 3.28 4.91 1.38
N HIS A 131 3.83 6.10 1.08
CA HIS A 131 4.77 6.28 -0.03
C HIS A 131 6.06 5.50 0.20
N LEU A 132 6.47 4.70 -0.78
CA LEU A 132 7.70 3.90 -0.73
C LEU A 132 8.80 4.51 -1.59
N GLY A 133 8.47 4.98 -2.76
CA GLY A 133 9.38 5.49 -3.77
C GLY A 133 8.79 5.37 -5.17
N HIS A 134 9.61 4.95 -6.14
CA HIS A 134 9.20 4.83 -7.56
C HIS A 134 9.73 3.55 -8.18
N VAL A 135 9.02 3.03 -9.19
CA VAL A 135 9.47 1.92 -10.02
C VAL A 135 9.91 2.43 -11.39
N PHE A 136 11.04 1.91 -11.85
CA PHE A 136 11.66 2.17 -13.16
C PHE A 136 11.74 0.87 -13.95
N LYS A 137 11.64 0.97 -15.28
CA LYS A 137 11.72 -0.16 -16.23
C LYS A 137 12.70 0.13 -17.35
N GLY A 138 13.21 -0.91 -17.97
CA GLY A 138 14.04 -0.76 -19.16
C GLY A 138 15.45 -0.25 -18.90
N GLU A 139 15.96 -0.36 -17.67
CA GLU A 139 17.30 0.11 -17.32
C GLU A 139 18.40 -0.93 -17.58
N GLY A 140 18.05 -2.15 -18.01
CA GLY A 140 18.99 -3.19 -18.43
C GLY A 140 19.72 -3.89 -17.29
N PHE A 141 19.21 -3.86 -16.07
CA PHE A 141 19.75 -4.66 -14.97
C PHE A 141 19.55 -6.15 -15.23
N LYS A 142 20.55 -6.97 -14.88
CA LYS A 142 20.47 -8.44 -14.99
C LYS A 142 19.66 -9.01 -13.82
N THR A 143 18.38 -8.68 -13.76
CA THR A 143 17.41 -9.15 -12.76
C THR A 143 16.31 -9.95 -13.45
N PRO A 144 15.57 -10.83 -12.74
CA PRO A 144 14.49 -11.63 -13.31
C PRO A 144 13.36 -10.80 -13.94
N THR A 145 13.15 -9.59 -13.44
CA THR A 145 12.22 -8.61 -14.01
C THR A 145 13.02 -7.43 -14.58
N ASP A 146 12.50 -6.75 -15.58
CA ASP A 146 13.10 -5.51 -16.07
C ASP A 146 12.62 -4.30 -15.28
N GLU A 147 12.59 -4.45 -13.94
CA GLU A 147 12.11 -3.43 -13.01
C GLU A 147 13.12 -3.16 -11.90
N ARG A 148 13.13 -1.90 -11.47
CA ARG A 148 13.83 -1.45 -10.27
C ARG A 148 12.88 -0.61 -9.41
N HIS A 149 12.45 -1.19 -8.30
CA HIS A 149 11.75 -0.47 -7.24
C HIS A 149 12.81 0.28 -6.42
N CYS A 150 12.87 1.59 -6.58
CA CYS A 150 13.75 2.48 -5.83
C CYS A 150 12.99 2.94 -4.58
N VAL A 151 13.40 2.45 -3.42
CA VAL A 151 12.63 2.57 -2.17
C VAL A 151 13.39 3.42 -1.15
N ASN A 152 12.69 4.33 -0.45
CA ASN A 152 13.29 5.04 0.68
C ASN A 152 13.55 4.07 1.84
N SER A 153 14.74 4.07 2.40
CA SER A 153 15.07 3.26 3.60
C SER A 153 14.13 3.59 4.77
N VAL A 154 13.79 4.86 4.94
CA VAL A 154 12.87 5.35 5.99
C VAL A 154 11.46 4.77 5.86
N SER A 155 11.05 4.38 4.63
CA SER A 155 9.73 3.81 4.37
C SER A 155 9.61 2.33 4.73
N ILE A 156 10.71 1.66 5.03
CA ILE A 156 10.76 0.22 5.30
C ILE A 156 11.45 -0.10 6.62
N LYS A 157 11.18 -1.28 7.17
CA LYS A 157 11.85 -1.87 8.34
C LYS A 157 12.29 -3.29 8.00
N PHE A 158 13.51 -3.63 8.37
CA PHE A 158 14.05 -4.97 8.16
C PHE A 158 13.78 -5.87 9.36
N ALA A 159 13.45 -7.14 9.08
CA ALA A 159 13.42 -8.22 10.07
C ALA A 159 14.25 -9.40 9.54
N PRO A 160 15.25 -9.90 10.32
CA PRO A 160 16.08 -11.04 9.94
C PRO A 160 15.25 -12.31 9.77
N ALA A 161 15.67 -13.20 8.86
CA ALA A 161 15.02 -14.48 8.61
C ALA A 161 14.94 -15.38 9.86
N ASN A 162 15.89 -15.26 10.78
CA ASN A 162 15.99 -16.08 11.99
C ASN A 162 15.39 -15.45 13.26
N SER A 163 14.68 -14.33 13.12
CA SER A 163 13.92 -13.77 14.25
C SER A 163 12.66 -14.61 14.49
N THR A 164 12.82 -15.77 15.17
CA THR A 164 11.69 -16.46 15.79
C THR A 164 11.14 -15.52 16.88
N PRO A 165 9.83 -15.21 16.89
CA PRO A 165 9.26 -14.50 18.03
C PRO A 165 9.53 -15.34 19.28
N SER A 166 10.23 -14.79 20.25
CA SER A 166 10.24 -15.36 21.60
C SER A 166 8.80 -15.36 22.11
N LEU A 167 8.26 -16.54 22.34
CA LEU A 167 6.97 -16.78 22.98
C LEU A 167 7.03 -16.32 24.44
#